data_6327d20b58f91a5da73ef1b153d270e3
#
_entry.id   6327d20b58f91a5da73ef1b153d270e3
#
_cell.length_a   1.000
_cell.length_b   1.000
_cell.length_c   1.000
_cell.angle_alpha   90.00
_cell.angle_beta   90.00
_cell.angle_gamma   90.00
#
_symmetry.space_group_name_H-M   'P 1'
#
loop_
_entity.id
_entity.type
_entity.pdbx_description
1 polymer ?
#
loop_
_entity_poly.entity_id
_entity_poly.type
_entity_poly.pdbx_seq_one_letter_code
_entity_poly.pdbx_strand_id
1 'polypeptide(L)'
;MRLLATQTGGAGEITRLLKGMPDGISIFAGGLLVLLALIVGVPVAMVVLMSLRTGFPGEGGPLTLVNFIRVYTDPATYEVLLNTVLFATGAVAVTVLFAVPLVWLLMRTDLPYKKTIYVLLTVGILIPVFLRTIAWILLLSPRIGLVNQWAAQIFGLKHPLVSLYNIPGMAFIQGVSFVPSAFFMLAAAYRTMDPALEEAAYTAGVSKLQTFLRINIPITLPAIAGVMVYLFMTAIAVFEVPAIIGLPARILVLSSLIYSSANPPTGLPEYGLAGAYGSVMLLVGLVLAYYYVRLVRQGKKYTVITGRGYRPREIALGRWKWPALAFVSFYLSMEVFIPFLMLLWTSFLPHLQLPSVAALSSVTLKNYLTIPDYAGARPFINTAILMIAVPTCAMFLSVLVSWVVIRSQVSFRGILDTAAFLPHAFPSILLAVGLGYLGLAY
;
A
#
# COMPACT_ATOMS: atom_id res chain seq x y z
N MET A 1 75.33 -21.24 -18.08
CA MET A 1 75.05 -19.96 -18.70
C MET A 1 73.87 -19.33 -17.94
N ARG A 2 74.15 -18.69 -16.82
CA ARG A 2 73.21 -17.90 -15.98
C ARG A 2 73.40 -16.45 -16.41
N LEU A 3 72.34 -15.79 -16.80
CA LEU A 3 72.12 -14.33 -16.80
C LEU A 3 71.06 -14.01 -17.84
N LEU A 4 69.83 -13.81 -17.41
CA LEU A 4 68.77 -12.98 -17.95
C LEU A 4 67.40 -13.35 -17.27
N ALA A 5 67.32 -13.00 -15.96
CA ALA A 5 66.05 -13.10 -15.21
C ALA A 5 65.97 -11.95 -14.21
N THR A 6 65.90 -10.75 -14.72
CA THR A 6 65.52 -9.56 -13.90
C THR A 6 64.83 -8.49 -14.75
N GLN A 7 63.61 -8.74 -15.14
CA GLN A 7 62.68 -7.68 -15.58
C GLN A 7 61.22 -8.18 -15.62
N THR A 8 60.70 -8.70 -14.52
CA THR A 8 59.25 -8.99 -14.42
C THR A 8 58.62 -8.42 -13.11
N GLY A 9 59.29 -7.48 -12.44
CA GLY A 9 58.80 -6.84 -11.24
C GLY A 9 57.62 -5.87 -11.48
N GLY A 10 57.61 -5.18 -12.62
CA GLY A 10 56.66 -4.09 -12.87
C GLY A 10 55.23 -4.56 -13.24
N ALA A 11 55.12 -5.70 -13.94
CA ALA A 11 53.80 -6.21 -14.39
C ALA A 11 52.98 -6.78 -13.20
N GLY A 12 53.66 -7.36 -12.20
CA GLY A 12 53.01 -7.89 -10.99
C GLY A 12 52.52 -6.79 -10.02
N GLU A 13 53.23 -5.70 -9.97
CA GLU A 13 52.86 -4.53 -9.14
C GLU A 13 51.70 -3.73 -9.80
N ILE A 14 51.75 -3.53 -11.12
CA ILE A 14 50.67 -2.90 -11.87
C ILE A 14 49.42 -3.76 -11.79
N THR A 15 49.50 -5.10 -11.86
CA THR A 15 48.34 -6.01 -11.73
C THR A 15 47.78 -6.00 -10.28
N ARG A 16 48.61 -5.78 -9.26
CA ARG A 16 48.16 -5.59 -7.87
C ARG A 16 47.55 -4.22 -7.65
N LEU A 17 48.06 -3.16 -8.24
CA LEU A 17 47.47 -1.82 -8.20
C LEU A 17 46.11 -1.77 -8.99
N LEU A 18 46.01 -2.47 -10.12
CA LEU A 18 44.76 -2.59 -10.87
C LEU A 18 43.71 -3.49 -10.17
N LYS A 19 44.14 -4.47 -9.34
CA LYS A 19 43.23 -5.26 -8.49
C LYS A 19 42.65 -4.46 -7.32
N GLY A 20 43.25 -3.33 -6.97
CA GLY A 20 42.74 -2.42 -5.92
C GLY A 20 41.80 -1.33 -6.46
N MET A 21 41.71 -1.14 -7.78
CA MET A 21 40.74 -0.20 -8.38
C MET A 21 39.35 -0.86 -8.46
N PRO A 22 38.29 -0.17 -8.00
CA PRO A 22 36.95 -0.70 -8.14
C PRO A 22 36.62 -0.86 -9.63
N ASP A 23 36.10 -2.03 -10.03
CA ASP A 23 35.61 -2.27 -11.39
C ASP A 23 34.55 -1.20 -11.75
N GLY A 24 34.47 -0.82 -13.03
CA GLY A 24 33.50 0.19 -13.48
C GLY A 24 32.06 -0.11 -13.02
N ILE A 25 31.71 -1.41 -12.89
CA ILE A 25 30.43 -1.86 -12.33
C ILE A 25 30.31 -1.51 -10.85
N SER A 26 31.40 -1.61 -10.06
CA SER A 26 31.40 -1.23 -8.64
C SER A 26 31.23 0.27 -8.44
N ILE A 27 31.83 1.10 -9.30
CA ILE A 27 31.65 2.55 -9.30
C ILE A 27 30.20 2.89 -9.66
N PHE A 28 29.65 2.27 -10.68
CA PHE A 28 28.25 2.46 -11.10
C PHE A 28 27.27 2.05 -9.98
N ALA A 29 27.48 0.89 -9.36
CA ALA A 29 26.67 0.43 -8.24
C ALA A 29 26.78 1.35 -7.02
N GLY A 30 27.96 1.90 -6.75
CA GLY A 30 28.19 2.94 -5.74
C GLY A 30 27.38 4.21 -6.03
N GLY A 31 27.39 4.67 -7.29
CA GLY A 31 26.58 5.81 -7.75
C GLY A 31 25.08 5.58 -7.54
N LEU A 32 24.57 4.38 -7.86
CA LEU A 32 23.18 4.02 -7.58
C LEU A 32 22.85 4.01 -6.09
N LEU A 33 23.75 3.50 -5.25
CA LEU A 33 23.56 3.50 -3.81
C LEU A 33 23.53 4.92 -3.24
N VAL A 34 24.41 5.82 -3.69
CA VAL A 34 24.40 7.23 -3.32
C VAL A 34 23.10 7.90 -3.78
N LEU A 35 22.64 7.64 -4.99
CA LEU A 35 21.38 8.18 -5.51
C LEU A 35 20.19 7.74 -4.65
N LEU A 36 20.09 6.45 -4.32
CA LEU A 36 19.04 5.94 -3.42
C LEU A 36 19.15 6.54 -2.02
N ALA A 37 20.36 6.68 -1.48
CA ALA A 37 20.59 7.31 -0.18
C ALA A 37 20.16 8.79 -0.18
N LEU A 38 20.34 9.51 -1.27
CA LEU A 38 19.88 10.88 -1.40
C LEU A 38 18.34 10.94 -1.52
N ILE A 39 17.73 10.14 -2.39
CA ILE A 39 16.28 10.16 -2.63
C ILE A 39 15.49 9.77 -1.37
N VAL A 40 15.96 8.78 -0.62
CA VAL A 40 15.26 8.25 0.56
C VAL A 40 15.85 8.78 1.86
N GLY A 41 17.17 8.82 1.96
CA GLY A 41 17.87 9.18 3.19
C GLY A 41 17.72 10.65 3.58
N VAL A 42 17.73 11.56 2.58
CA VAL A 42 17.59 13.00 2.88
C VAL A 42 16.22 13.33 3.49
N PRO A 43 15.06 12.93 2.91
CA PRO A 43 13.77 13.17 3.55
C PRO A 43 13.67 12.55 4.95
N VAL A 44 14.18 11.33 5.13
CA VAL A 44 14.18 10.65 6.44
C VAL A 44 15.07 11.41 7.45
N ALA A 45 16.26 11.84 7.02
CA ALA A 45 17.14 12.65 7.87
C ALA A 45 16.49 13.98 8.27
N MET A 46 15.71 14.59 7.36
CA MET A 46 14.96 15.81 7.69
C MET A 46 13.86 15.54 8.72
N VAL A 47 13.15 14.40 8.65
CA VAL A 47 12.17 14.01 9.69
C VAL A 47 12.85 13.89 11.05
N VAL A 48 14.02 13.25 11.11
CA VAL A 48 14.77 13.12 12.37
C VAL A 48 15.30 14.48 12.82
N LEU A 49 15.84 15.28 11.91
CA LEU A 49 16.36 16.62 12.25
C LEU A 49 15.26 17.53 12.81
N MET A 50 14.08 17.59 12.14
CA MET A 50 12.98 18.40 12.64
C MET A 50 12.44 17.90 13.98
N SER A 51 12.47 16.59 14.25
CA SER A 51 12.05 16.04 15.55
C SER A 51 12.91 16.53 16.73
N LEU A 52 14.16 16.87 16.44
CA LEU A 52 15.15 17.37 17.41
C LEU A 52 15.18 18.90 17.51
N ARG A 53 14.31 19.63 16.80
CA ARG A 53 14.26 21.11 16.80
C ARG A 53 12.89 21.62 17.22
N THR A 54 12.84 22.80 17.84
CA THR A 54 11.60 23.45 18.29
C THR A 54 11.23 24.70 17.50
N GLY A 55 12.08 25.16 16.60
CA GLY A 55 11.84 26.36 15.77
C GLY A 55 11.18 26.03 14.43
N PHE A 56 10.87 27.13 13.69
CA PHE A 56 10.44 27.01 12.30
C PHE A 56 11.59 26.51 11.39
N PRO A 57 11.25 25.94 10.22
CA PRO A 57 12.23 25.61 9.21
C PRO A 57 13.10 26.84 8.88
N GLY A 58 14.43 26.69 8.87
CA GLY A 58 15.37 27.79 8.58
C GLY A 58 15.83 28.63 9.78
N GLU A 59 15.11 28.64 10.90
CA GLU A 59 15.50 29.44 12.09
C GLU A 59 16.65 28.85 12.93
N GLY A 60 17.07 27.62 12.67
CA GLY A 60 18.28 27.04 13.27
C GLY A 60 18.25 26.87 14.78
N GLY A 61 17.12 26.57 15.41
CA GLY A 61 16.98 26.38 16.86
C GLY A 61 17.87 25.25 17.41
N PRO A 62 18.11 25.25 18.75
CA PRO A 62 18.96 24.25 19.41
C PRO A 62 18.37 22.84 19.27
N LEU A 63 19.26 21.86 19.24
CA LEU A 63 18.87 20.44 19.29
C LEU A 63 18.30 20.12 20.69
N THR A 64 17.11 19.50 20.72
CA THR A 64 16.39 19.20 21.97
C THR A 64 15.58 17.91 21.84
N LEU A 65 15.30 17.24 22.94
CA LEU A 65 14.40 16.08 23.03
C LEU A 65 12.98 16.44 23.48
N VAL A 66 12.67 17.73 23.60
CA VAL A 66 11.39 18.19 24.16
C VAL A 66 10.17 17.68 23.36
N ASN A 67 10.30 17.57 22.03
CA ASN A 67 9.23 17.04 21.19
C ASN A 67 8.96 15.55 21.51
N PHE A 68 9.98 14.76 21.76
CA PHE A 68 9.82 13.36 22.19
C PHE A 68 9.21 13.26 23.58
N ILE A 69 9.64 14.13 24.52
CA ILE A 69 9.03 14.18 25.85
C ILE A 69 7.53 14.47 25.72
N ARG A 70 7.13 15.48 24.92
CA ARG A 70 5.71 15.78 24.65
C ARG A 70 4.97 14.57 24.08
N VAL A 71 5.52 13.90 23.06
CA VAL A 71 4.91 12.70 22.45
C VAL A 71 4.66 11.59 23.47
N TYR A 72 5.60 11.32 24.37
CA TYR A 72 5.48 10.22 25.34
C TYR A 72 4.71 10.61 26.62
N THR A 73 4.56 11.89 26.93
CA THR A 73 3.81 12.35 28.11
C THR A 73 2.37 12.72 27.80
N ASP A 74 2.02 12.96 26.54
CA ASP A 74 0.65 13.30 26.14
C ASP A 74 -0.23 12.03 26.07
N PRO A 75 -1.29 11.94 26.91
CA PRO A 75 -2.23 10.82 26.86
C PRO A 75 -2.92 10.63 25.50
N ALA A 76 -3.14 11.72 24.73
CA ALA A 76 -3.75 11.68 23.41
C ALA A 76 -2.90 10.86 22.42
N THR A 77 -1.58 10.81 22.60
CA THR A 77 -0.69 9.98 21.77
C THR A 77 -1.07 8.50 21.83
N TYR A 78 -1.38 7.99 23.02
CA TYR A 78 -1.73 6.58 23.20
C TYR A 78 -3.08 6.23 22.60
N GLU A 79 -4.05 7.16 22.65
CA GLU A 79 -5.32 7.00 21.94
C GLU A 79 -5.09 6.92 20.42
N VAL A 80 -4.28 7.80 19.85
CA VAL A 80 -3.95 7.80 18.42
C VAL A 80 -3.21 6.53 18.02
N LEU A 81 -2.29 6.03 18.84
CA LEU A 81 -1.61 4.76 18.59
C LEU A 81 -2.60 3.59 18.61
N LEU A 82 -3.51 3.55 19.57
CA LEU A 82 -4.56 2.52 19.63
C LEU A 82 -5.47 2.60 18.41
N ASN A 83 -5.93 3.79 18.03
CA ASN A 83 -6.75 4.01 16.84
C ASN A 83 -6.03 3.52 15.57
N THR A 84 -4.72 3.77 15.47
CA THR A 84 -3.88 3.32 14.36
C THR A 84 -3.83 1.80 14.28
N VAL A 85 -3.60 1.13 15.41
CA VAL A 85 -3.56 -0.34 15.48
C VAL A 85 -4.93 -0.95 15.18
N LEU A 86 -6.00 -0.39 15.72
CA LEU A 86 -7.37 -0.86 15.47
C LEU A 86 -7.76 -0.68 13.99
N PHE A 87 -7.45 0.46 13.41
CA PHE A 87 -7.66 0.74 11.99
C PHE A 87 -6.89 -0.25 11.10
N ALA A 88 -5.59 -0.41 11.34
CA ALA A 88 -4.74 -1.29 10.54
C ALA A 88 -5.16 -2.77 10.68
N THR A 89 -5.42 -3.23 11.91
CA THR A 89 -5.89 -4.60 12.18
C THR A 89 -7.24 -4.85 11.52
N GLY A 90 -8.19 -3.92 11.66
CA GLY A 90 -9.50 -4.01 11.02
C GLY A 90 -9.41 -4.06 9.50
N ALA A 91 -8.58 -3.22 8.89
CA ALA A 91 -8.35 -3.23 7.45
C ALA A 91 -7.77 -4.56 6.97
N VAL A 92 -6.76 -5.09 7.66
CA VAL A 92 -6.17 -6.41 7.34
C VAL A 92 -7.19 -7.53 7.52
N ALA A 93 -8.00 -7.50 8.57
CA ALA A 93 -9.04 -8.51 8.80
C ALA A 93 -10.07 -8.53 7.66
N VAL A 94 -10.57 -7.37 7.24
CA VAL A 94 -11.46 -7.24 6.08
C VAL A 94 -10.78 -7.76 4.80
N THR A 95 -9.51 -7.41 4.60
CA THR A 95 -8.76 -7.88 3.42
C THR A 95 -8.67 -9.40 3.39
N VAL A 96 -8.26 -10.02 4.49
CA VAL A 96 -8.10 -11.48 4.58
C VAL A 96 -9.42 -12.21 4.38
N LEU A 97 -10.52 -11.66 4.95
CA LEU A 97 -11.87 -12.20 4.80
C LEU A 97 -12.27 -12.36 3.33
N PHE A 98 -11.90 -11.41 2.47
CA PHE A 98 -12.21 -11.48 1.05
C PHE A 98 -11.10 -12.11 0.22
N ALA A 99 -9.82 -11.76 0.43
CA ALA A 99 -8.73 -12.17 -0.43
C ALA A 99 -8.43 -13.68 -0.37
N VAL A 100 -8.48 -14.29 0.82
CA VAL A 100 -8.16 -15.71 0.98
C VAL A 100 -9.18 -16.62 0.28
N PRO A 101 -10.51 -16.45 0.45
CA PRO A 101 -11.49 -17.20 -0.34
C PRO A 101 -11.40 -16.90 -1.83
N LEU A 102 -11.19 -15.63 -2.23
CA LEU A 102 -11.08 -15.23 -3.64
C LEU A 102 -9.92 -15.94 -4.33
N VAL A 103 -8.73 -15.97 -3.72
CA VAL A 103 -7.57 -16.62 -4.33
C VAL A 103 -7.80 -18.12 -4.48
N TRP A 104 -8.38 -18.78 -3.48
CA TRP A 104 -8.71 -20.20 -3.57
C TRP A 104 -9.73 -20.47 -4.69
N LEU A 105 -10.83 -19.71 -4.73
CA LEU A 105 -11.86 -19.83 -5.77
C LEU A 105 -11.30 -19.68 -7.19
N LEU A 106 -10.46 -18.69 -7.41
CA LEU A 106 -9.92 -18.44 -8.76
C LEU A 106 -8.78 -19.38 -9.14
N MET A 107 -7.97 -19.81 -8.17
CA MET A 107 -6.78 -20.61 -8.45
C MET A 107 -7.04 -22.11 -8.45
N ARG A 108 -8.04 -22.60 -7.69
CA ARG A 108 -8.24 -24.04 -7.43
C ARG A 108 -9.58 -24.58 -7.88
N THR A 109 -10.56 -23.78 -8.24
CA THR A 109 -11.91 -24.25 -8.58
C THR A 109 -12.28 -23.96 -10.04
N ASP A 110 -13.35 -24.57 -10.51
CA ASP A 110 -13.95 -24.35 -11.84
C ASP A 110 -14.92 -23.14 -11.86
N LEU A 111 -14.62 -22.07 -11.10
CA LEU A 111 -15.43 -20.88 -11.05
C LEU A 111 -15.59 -20.27 -12.47
N PRO A 112 -16.81 -19.90 -12.92
CA PRO A 112 -17.00 -19.27 -14.22
C PRO A 112 -16.45 -17.83 -14.24
N TYR A 113 -16.20 -17.31 -15.43
CA TYR A 113 -15.78 -15.91 -15.66
C TYR A 113 -14.44 -15.51 -15.02
N LYS A 114 -13.54 -16.45 -14.72
CA LYS A 114 -12.23 -16.14 -14.08
C LYS A 114 -11.49 -15.02 -14.79
N LYS A 115 -11.43 -15.01 -16.13
CA LYS A 115 -10.72 -13.96 -16.89
C LYS A 115 -11.29 -12.58 -16.62
N THR A 116 -12.62 -12.45 -16.63
CA THR A 116 -13.31 -11.18 -16.32
C THR A 116 -13.04 -10.74 -14.89
N ILE A 117 -13.08 -11.68 -13.93
CA ILE A 117 -12.79 -11.40 -12.51
C ILE A 117 -11.35 -10.92 -12.34
N TYR A 118 -10.37 -11.54 -13.01
CA TYR A 118 -8.98 -11.08 -13.01
C TYR A 118 -8.84 -9.65 -13.54
N VAL A 119 -9.53 -9.33 -14.65
CA VAL A 119 -9.52 -7.97 -15.21
C VAL A 119 -10.12 -6.98 -14.21
N LEU A 120 -11.27 -7.31 -13.60
CA LEU A 120 -11.92 -6.44 -12.62
C LEU A 120 -11.09 -6.23 -11.36
N LEU A 121 -10.40 -7.27 -10.87
CA LEU A 121 -9.43 -7.14 -9.77
C LEU A 121 -8.27 -6.22 -10.14
N THR A 122 -7.78 -6.29 -11.39
CA THR A 122 -6.74 -5.39 -11.88
C THR A 122 -7.25 -3.96 -11.97
N VAL A 123 -8.47 -3.75 -12.48
CA VAL A 123 -9.13 -2.44 -12.49
C VAL A 123 -9.28 -1.89 -11.07
N GLY A 124 -9.62 -2.74 -10.09
CA GLY A 124 -9.68 -2.35 -8.68
C GLY A 124 -8.39 -1.72 -8.15
N ILE A 125 -7.21 -2.25 -8.54
CA ILE A 125 -5.93 -1.63 -8.16
C ILE A 125 -5.75 -0.23 -8.77
N LEU A 126 -6.26 -0.02 -9.98
CA LEU A 126 -6.10 1.25 -10.71
C LEU A 126 -7.03 2.36 -10.20
N ILE A 127 -8.13 2.02 -9.50
CA ILE A 127 -9.02 3.03 -8.91
C ILE A 127 -8.34 3.66 -7.70
N PRO A 128 -8.06 4.98 -7.70
CA PRO A 128 -7.47 5.66 -6.55
C PRO A 128 -8.32 5.50 -5.28
N VAL A 129 -7.68 5.17 -4.16
CA VAL A 129 -8.36 4.99 -2.85
C VAL A 129 -9.11 6.26 -2.45
N PHE A 130 -8.58 7.43 -2.77
CA PHE A 130 -9.21 8.73 -2.57
C PHE A 130 -10.61 8.80 -3.21
N LEU A 131 -10.76 8.47 -4.49
CA LEU A 131 -12.04 8.50 -5.21
C LEU A 131 -13.02 7.47 -4.64
N ARG A 132 -12.54 6.29 -4.31
CA ARG A 132 -13.34 5.25 -3.66
C ARG A 132 -13.87 5.69 -2.31
N THR A 133 -13.04 6.34 -1.50
CA THR A 133 -13.44 6.89 -0.20
C THR A 133 -14.55 7.93 -0.35
N ILE A 134 -14.42 8.85 -1.31
CA ILE A 134 -15.47 9.82 -1.61
C ILE A 134 -16.79 9.12 -2.03
N ALA A 135 -16.71 8.12 -2.91
CA ALA A 135 -17.90 7.39 -3.34
C ALA A 135 -18.64 6.71 -2.18
N TRP A 136 -17.89 6.10 -1.24
CA TRP A 136 -18.46 5.51 -0.04
C TRP A 136 -19.08 6.56 0.90
N ILE A 137 -18.49 7.75 1.01
CA ILE A 137 -19.07 8.87 1.75
C ILE A 137 -20.40 9.30 1.13
N LEU A 138 -20.44 9.48 -0.19
CA LEU A 138 -21.67 9.82 -0.91
C LEU A 138 -22.77 8.78 -0.73
N LEU A 139 -22.38 7.51 -0.51
CA LEU A 139 -23.34 6.42 -0.29
C LEU A 139 -23.78 6.32 1.18
N LEU A 140 -22.84 6.39 2.15
CA LEU A 140 -23.08 5.99 3.54
C LEU A 140 -22.89 7.12 4.58
N SER A 141 -22.66 8.38 4.15
CA SER A 141 -22.56 9.50 5.08
C SER A 141 -23.85 9.64 5.90
N PRO A 142 -23.78 9.91 7.21
CA PRO A 142 -24.95 10.09 8.06
C PRO A 142 -25.90 11.19 7.58
N ARG A 143 -25.33 12.27 7.01
CA ARG A 143 -26.11 13.47 6.61
C ARG A 143 -26.56 13.45 5.16
N ILE A 144 -25.68 13.06 4.25
CA ILE A 144 -25.89 13.19 2.81
C ILE A 144 -25.93 11.83 2.08
N GLY A 145 -25.60 10.72 2.76
CA GLY A 145 -25.47 9.41 2.13
C GLY A 145 -26.80 8.88 1.60
N LEU A 146 -26.79 8.40 0.35
CA LEU A 146 -28.00 7.92 -0.32
C LEU A 146 -28.69 6.79 0.44
N VAL A 147 -27.94 5.86 1.04
CA VAL A 147 -28.51 4.74 1.82
C VAL A 147 -29.25 5.26 3.05
N ASN A 148 -28.68 6.24 3.76
CA ASN A 148 -29.33 6.83 4.94
C ASN A 148 -30.58 7.65 4.55
N GLN A 149 -30.52 8.37 3.42
CA GLN A 149 -31.69 9.10 2.90
C GLN A 149 -32.80 8.13 2.48
N TRP A 150 -32.51 7.04 1.78
CA TRP A 150 -33.50 6.01 1.45
C TRP A 150 -34.10 5.35 2.70
N ALA A 151 -33.22 5.00 3.67
CA ALA A 151 -33.70 4.42 4.92
C ALA A 151 -34.64 5.36 5.66
N ALA A 152 -34.34 6.66 5.70
CA ALA A 152 -35.22 7.68 6.29
C ALA A 152 -36.56 7.78 5.56
N GLN A 153 -36.56 7.76 4.21
CA GLN A 153 -37.78 7.85 3.40
C GLN A 153 -38.65 6.59 3.49
N ILE A 154 -38.05 5.39 3.46
CA ILE A 154 -38.80 4.13 3.40
C ILE A 154 -39.27 3.70 4.80
N PHE A 155 -38.37 3.83 5.81
CA PHE A 155 -38.62 3.31 7.16
C PHE A 155 -38.94 4.41 8.18
N GLY A 156 -38.96 5.68 7.79
CA GLY A 156 -39.21 6.80 8.67
C GLY A 156 -38.16 7.00 9.77
N LEU A 157 -36.90 6.57 9.52
CA LEU A 157 -35.84 6.61 10.50
C LEU A 157 -35.40 8.06 10.79
N LYS A 158 -35.35 8.42 12.08
CA LYS A 158 -34.88 9.74 12.53
C LYS A 158 -33.36 9.79 12.69
N HIS A 159 -32.70 8.63 12.76
CA HIS A 159 -31.25 8.50 12.91
C HIS A 159 -30.66 7.76 11.71
N PRO A 160 -29.42 8.06 11.34
CA PRO A 160 -28.75 7.36 10.24
C PRO A 160 -28.61 5.87 10.55
N LEU A 161 -28.88 5.02 9.55
CA LEU A 161 -28.75 3.57 9.64
C LEU A 161 -27.29 3.15 9.75
N VAL A 162 -26.40 3.84 9.01
CA VAL A 162 -24.97 3.53 8.92
C VAL A 162 -24.16 4.81 8.98
N SER A 163 -22.99 4.73 9.58
CA SER A 163 -21.99 5.81 9.56
C SER A 163 -20.62 5.24 9.24
N LEU A 164 -19.91 5.90 8.34
CA LEU A 164 -18.50 5.61 8.06
C LEU A 164 -17.52 6.39 8.93
N TYR A 165 -18.00 7.40 9.64
CA TYR A 165 -17.17 8.29 10.46
C TYR A 165 -16.82 7.63 11.79
N ASN A 166 -16.16 6.46 11.70
CA ASN A 166 -15.64 5.66 12.81
C ASN A 166 -14.50 4.75 12.33
N ILE A 167 -13.77 4.14 13.26
CA ILE A 167 -12.64 3.25 12.94
C ILE A 167 -13.07 2.04 12.09
N PRO A 168 -14.17 1.32 12.41
CA PRO A 168 -14.64 0.22 11.56
C PRO A 168 -14.97 0.66 10.13
N GLY A 169 -15.58 1.84 9.93
CA GLY A 169 -15.87 2.37 8.59
C GLY A 169 -14.61 2.66 7.80
N MET A 170 -13.62 3.31 8.43
CA MET A 170 -12.31 3.52 7.81
C MET A 170 -11.62 2.19 7.48
N ALA A 171 -11.63 1.23 8.41
CA ALA A 171 -11.03 -0.08 8.23
C ALA A 171 -11.71 -0.89 7.11
N PHE A 172 -13.02 -0.80 6.98
CA PHE A 172 -13.77 -1.43 5.91
C PHE A 172 -13.34 -0.92 4.53
N ILE A 173 -13.33 0.40 4.32
CA ILE A 173 -12.95 0.98 3.02
C ILE A 173 -11.51 0.63 2.67
N GLN A 174 -10.59 0.78 3.62
CA GLN A 174 -9.19 0.46 3.40
C GLN A 174 -8.98 -1.04 3.15
N GLY A 175 -9.66 -1.89 3.90
CA GLY A 175 -9.56 -3.34 3.78
C GLY A 175 -10.09 -3.86 2.45
N VAL A 176 -11.24 -3.38 1.98
CA VAL A 176 -11.79 -3.70 0.65
C VAL A 176 -10.80 -3.27 -0.43
N SER A 177 -10.18 -2.10 -0.30
CA SER A 177 -9.19 -1.57 -1.25
C SER A 177 -7.89 -2.38 -1.31
N PHE A 178 -7.52 -3.09 -0.25
CA PHE A 178 -6.33 -3.92 -0.21
C PHE A 178 -6.51 -5.31 -0.82
N VAL A 179 -7.76 -5.78 -0.97
CA VAL A 179 -8.03 -7.14 -1.46
C VAL A 179 -7.37 -7.47 -2.79
N PRO A 180 -7.40 -6.60 -3.83
CA PRO A 180 -6.77 -6.95 -5.10
C PRO A 180 -5.25 -7.15 -4.95
N SER A 181 -4.57 -6.29 -4.19
CA SER A 181 -3.13 -6.42 -3.92
C SER A 181 -2.83 -7.72 -3.16
N ALA A 182 -3.59 -8.00 -2.10
CA ALA A 182 -3.50 -9.26 -1.35
C ALA A 182 -3.75 -10.48 -2.24
N PHE A 183 -4.76 -10.41 -3.10
CA PHE A 183 -5.09 -11.49 -4.04
C PHE A 183 -3.89 -11.82 -4.94
N PHE A 184 -3.28 -10.82 -5.58
CA PHE A 184 -2.14 -11.07 -6.47
C PHE A 184 -0.90 -11.58 -5.73
N MET A 185 -0.65 -11.10 -4.51
CA MET A 185 0.44 -11.62 -3.67
C MET A 185 0.20 -13.08 -3.26
N LEU A 186 -1.02 -13.41 -2.83
CA LEU A 186 -1.39 -14.78 -2.45
C LEU A 186 -1.46 -15.71 -3.66
N ALA A 187 -1.92 -15.23 -4.82
CA ALA A 187 -1.97 -16.02 -6.06
C ALA A 187 -0.59 -16.53 -6.47
N ALA A 188 0.48 -15.75 -6.22
CA ALA A 188 1.84 -16.20 -6.45
C ALA A 188 2.21 -17.41 -5.58
N ALA A 189 1.82 -17.41 -4.30
CA ALA A 189 2.03 -18.54 -3.39
C ALA A 189 1.21 -19.78 -3.79
N TYR A 190 -0.05 -19.58 -4.20
CA TYR A 190 -0.91 -20.68 -4.67
C TYR A 190 -0.38 -21.36 -5.95
N ARG A 191 0.31 -20.61 -6.82
CA ARG A 191 0.94 -21.19 -8.04
C ARG A 191 2.10 -22.11 -7.74
N THR A 192 2.78 -21.94 -6.61
CA THR A 192 3.93 -22.75 -6.19
C THR A 192 3.54 -23.92 -5.28
N MET A 193 2.29 -24.03 -4.87
CA MET A 193 1.79 -25.09 -4.00
C MET A 193 1.54 -26.39 -4.78
N ASP A 194 2.02 -27.53 -4.23
CA ASP A 194 1.83 -28.85 -4.83
C ASP A 194 0.36 -29.29 -4.74
N PRO A 195 -0.31 -29.58 -5.87
CA PRO A 195 -1.70 -30.05 -5.87
C PRO A 195 -1.86 -31.49 -5.41
N ALA A 196 -0.79 -32.29 -5.34
CA ALA A 196 -0.87 -33.70 -4.94
C ALA A 196 -1.51 -33.91 -3.56
N LEU A 197 -1.30 -32.95 -2.64
CA LEU A 197 -1.91 -33.00 -1.31
C LEU A 197 -3.44 -32.82 -1.35
N GLU A 198 -3.92 -31.97 -2.26
CA GLU A 198 -5.36 -31.77 -2.49
C GLU A 198 -5.98 -33.02 -3.14
N GLU A 199 -5.30 -33.59 -4.14
CA GLU A 199 -5.74 -34.80 -4.84
C GLU A 199 -5.80 -36.02 -3.89
N ALA A 200 -4.80 -36.17 -3.01
CA ALA A 200 -4.80 -37.21 -1.98
C ALA A 200 -5.98 -37.06 -0.99
N ALA A 201 -6.31 -35.82 -0.62
CA ALA A 201 -7.47 -35.56 0.23
C ALA A 201 -8.79 -35.94 -0.46
N TYR A 202 -8.94 -35.63 -1.74
CA TYR A 202 -10.14 -36.00 -2.52
C TYR A 202 -10.28 -37.52 -2.70
N THR A 203 -9.18 -38.19 -2.98
CA THR A 203 -9.21 -39.67 -3.06
C THR A 203 -9.54 -40.33 -1.74
N ALA A 204 -9.18 -39.70 -0.62
CA ALA A 204 -9.56 -40.10 0.74
C ALA A 204 -11.00 -39.70 1.13
N GLY A 205 -11.80 -39.09 0.24
CA GLY A 205 -13.18 -38.70 0.49
C GLY A 205 -13.35 -37.41 1.32
N VAL A 206 -12.30 -36.62 1.55
CA VAL A 206 -12.36 -35.37 2.31
C VAL A 206 -13.16 -34.33 1.52
N SER A 207 -14.07 -33.60 2.18
CA SER A 207 -14.88 -32.59 1.54
C SER A 207 -14.04 -31.38 1.08
N LYS A 208 -14.50 -30.65 0.04
CA LYS A 208 -13.82 -29.48 -0.52
C LYS A 208 -13.53 -28.38 0.50
N LEU A 209 -14.50 -28.12 1.38
CA LEU A 209 -14.35 -27.14 2.45
C LEU A 209 -13.34 -27.59 3.51
N GLN A 210 -13.35 -28.87 3.86
CA GLN A 210 -12.36 -29.43 4.78
C GLN A 210 -10.95 -29.40 4.18
N THR A 211 -10.80 -29.72 2.90
CA THR A 211 -9.52 -29.57 2.17
C THR A 211 -9.03 -28.12 2.19
N PHE A 212 -9.90 -27.15 1.91
CA PHE A 212 -9.57 -25.74 1.99
C PHE A 212 -9.09 -25.34 3.41
N LEU A 213 -9.87 -25.66 4.43
CA LEU A 213 -9.58 -25.24 5.81
C LEU A 213 -8.40 -25.99 6.45
N ARG A 214 -8.25 -27.31 6.16
CA ARG A 214 -7.27 -28.16 6.85
C ARG A 214 -5.99 -28.41 6.05
N ILE A 215 -5.97 -28.14 4.76
CA ILE A 215 -4.81 -28.36 3.88
C ILE A 215 -4.34 -27.04 3.26
N ASN A 216 -5.21 -26.38 2.48
CA ASN A 216 -4.81 -25.19 1.75
C ASN A 216 -4.41 -24.03 2.68
N ILE A 217 -5.25 -23.69 3.66
CA ILE A 217 -4.95 -22.59 4.61
C ILE A 217 -3.66 -22.87 5.39
N PRO A 218 -3.45 -24.03 6.07
CA PRO A 218 -2.22 -24.28 6.82
C PRO A 218 -0.95 -24.23 5.96
N ILE A 219 -0.98 -24.76 4.75
CA ILE A 219 0.18 -24.73 3.85
C ILE A 219 0.48 -23.32 3.37
N THR A 220 -0.56 -22.52 3.09
CA THR A 220 -0.41 -21.14 2.65
C THR A 220 -0.28 -20.15 3.80
N LEU A 221 -0.43 -20.57 5.05
CA LEU A 221 -0.39 -19.71 6.23
C LEU A 221 0.88 -18.81 6.31
N PRO A 222 2.09 -19.31 6.01
CA PRO A 222 3.28 -18.44 6.01
C PRO A 222 3.18 -17.32 4.96
N ALA A 223 2.59 -17.59 3.79
CA ALA A 223 2.37 -16.58 2.76
C ALA A 223 1.26 -15.60 3.19
N ILE A 224 0.16 -16.10 3.75
CA ILE A 224 -0.92 -15.28 4.31
C ILE A 224 -0.36 -14.36 5.40
N ALA A 225 0.41 -14.90 6.35
CA ALA A 225 1.05 -14.12 7.41
C ALA A 225 2.00 -13.04 6.85
N GLY A 226 2.79 -13.37 5.83
CA GLY A 226 3.63 -12.38 5.15
C GLY A 226 2.82 -11.25 4.53
N VAL A 227 1.74 -11.57 3.82
CA VAL A 227 0.83 -10.58 3.25
C VAL A 227 0.15 -9.75 4.34
N MET A 228 -0.29 -10.37 5.45
CA MET A 228 -0.89 -9.65 6.57
C MET A 228 0.07 -8.63 7.19
N VAL A 229 1.33 -9.01 7.44
CA VAL A 229 2.34 -8.09 8.00
C VAL A 229 2.64 -6.95 7.02
N TYR A 230 2.77 -7.25 5.73
CA TYR A 230 2.97 -6.22 4.69
C TYR A 230 1.80 -5.23 4.64
N LEU A 231 0.56 -5.73 4.62
CA LEU A 231 -0.64 -4.89 4.57
C LEU A 231 -0.87 -4.12 5.87
N PHE A 232 -0.53 -4.70 7.02
CA PHE A 232 -0.58 -4.00 8.29
C PHE A 232 0.41 -2.83 8.32
N MET A 233 1.65 -3.04 7.87
CA MET A 233 2.64 -1.98 7.73
C MET A 233 2.15 -0.89 6.77
N THR A 234 1.57 -1.28 5.62
CA THR A 234 1.00 -0.35 4.66
C THR A 234 -0.19 0.42 5.25
N ALA A 235 -1.08 -0.25 6.01
CA ALA A 235 -2.24 0.37 6.64
C ALA A 235 -1.86 1.45 7.66
N ILE A 236 -0.83 1.21 8.49
CA ILE A 236 -0.29 2.24 9.40
C ILE A 236 0.19 3.46 8.62
N ALA A 237 0.72 3.24 7.41
CA ALA A 237 1.28 4.28 6.55
C ALA A 237 0.25 5.05 5.73
N VAL A 238 -0.96 4.47 5.54
CA VAL A 238 -2.03 5.09 4.75
C VAL A 238 -2.49 6.41 5.37
N PHE A 239 -2.66 7.41 4.51
CA PHE A 239 -3.09 8.75 4.88
C PHE A 239 -4.49 9.09 4.35
N GLU A 240 -4.86 8.66 3.13
CA GLU A 240 -6.04 9.13 2.39
C GLU A 240 -7.35 8.86 3.15
N VAL A 241 -7.60 7.60 3.57
CA VAL A 241 -8.84 7.24 4.28
C VAL A 241 -8.93 7.92 5.63
N PRO A 242 -7.88 7.92 6.48
CA PRO A 242 -7.87 8.69 7.71
C PRO A 242 -8.04 10.20 7.54
N ALA A 243 -7.47 10.78 6.48
CA ALA A 243 -7.61 12.21 6.21
C ALA A 243 -9.04 12.59 5.82
N ILE A 244 -9.69 11.78 4.98
CA ILE A 244 -11.01 12.12 4.43
C ILE A 244 -12.14 11.78 5.41
N ILE A 245 -12.01 10.71 6.19
CA ILE A 245 -13.04 10.24 7.12
C ILE A 245 -12.68 10.56 8.57
N GLY A 246 -11.44 10.30 8.96
CA GLY A 246 -10.99 10.43 10.35
C GLY A 246 -10.90 11.88 10.82
N LEU A 247 -10.25 12.77 10.05
CA LEU A 247 -10.10 14.18 10.45
C LEU A 247 -11.45 14.87 10.66
N PRO A 248 -12.45 14.77 9.74
CA PRO A 248 -13.77 15.36 10.01
C PRO A 248 -14.50 14.73 11.20
N ALA A 249 -14.24 13.46 11.49
CA ALA A 249 -14.80 12.75 12.64
C ALA A 249 -14.03 13.02 13.96
N ARG A 250 -12.93 13.77 13.92
CA ARG A 250 -11.97 13.96 15.02
C ARG A 250 -11.36 12.65 15.54
N ILE A 251 -11.25 11.64 14.66
CA ILE A 251 -10.59 10.37 14.94
C ILE A 251 -9.22 10.41 14.27
N LEU A 252 -8.20 10.61 15.09
CA LEU A 252 -6.83 10.66 14.59
C LEU A 252 -6.20 9.27 14.62
N VAL A 253 -5.46 8.97 13.58
CA VAL A 253 -4.45 7.91 13.52
C VAL A 253 -3.08 8.55 13.29
N LEU A 254 -2.00 7.81 13.45
CA LEU A 254 -0.65 8.38 13.46
C LEU A 254 -0.32 9.17 12.18
N SER A 255 -0.72 8.67 11.00
CA SER A 255 -0.50 9.37 9.73
C SER A 255 -1.25 10.71 9.65
N SER A 256 -2.50 10.76 10.08
CA SER A 256 -3.30 11.99 10.09
C SER A 256 -2.86 12.96 11.18
N LEU A 257 -2.36 12.47 12.31
CA LEU A 257 -1.78 13.31 13.36
C LEU A 257 -0.49 13.99 12.89
N ILE A 258 0.41 13.27 12.22
CA ILE A 258 1.62 13.84 11.63
C ILE A 258 1.28 14.96 10.65
N TYR A 259 0.30 14.71 9.78
CA TYR A 259 -0.16 15.72 8.83
C TYR A 259 -0.76 16.96 9.52
N SER A 260 -1.66 16.75 10.48
CA SER A 260 -2.33 17.86 11.17
C SER A 260 -1.37 18.66 12.06
N SER A 261 -0.31 18.06 12.58
CA SER A 261 0.75 18.77 13.31
C SER A 261 1.59 19.65 12.38
N ALA A 262 1.86 19.20 11.15
CA ALA A 262 2.59 19.98 10.15
C ALA A 262 1.70 20.99 9.41
N ASN A 263 0.38 20.73 9.32
CA ASN A 263 -0.60 21.57 8.61
C ASN A 263 -1.86 21.74 9.48
N PRO A 264 -1.78 22.45 10.61
CA PRO A 264 -2.94 22.65 11.47
C PRO A 264 -3.98 23.55 10.78
N PRO A 265 -5.29 23.31 10.96
CA PRO A 265 -6.34 24.18 10.42
C PRO A 265 -6.33 25.58 11.06
N THR A 266 -5.80 25.69 12.27
CA THR A 266 -5.64 26.94 13.05
C THR A 266 -4.34 26.89 13.84
N GLY A 267 -3.67 28.02 14.02
CA GLY A 267 -2.41 28.11 14.76
C GLY A 267 -1.18 27.93 13.85
N LEU A 268 -0.03 27.75 14.48
CA LEU A 268 1.25 27.60 13.80
C LEU A 268 1.61 26.12 13.61
N PRO A 269 2.25 25.76 12.49
CA PRO A 269 2.74 24.40 12.27
C PRO A 269 3.76 23.97 13.33
N GLU A 270 3.57 22.78 13.91
CA GLU A 270 4.48 22.17 14.87
C GLU A 270 5.32 21.09 14.19
N TYR A 271 6.25 21.49 13.31
CA TYR A 271 7.11 20.57 12.55
C TYR A 271 7.93 19.64 13.44
N GLY A 272 8.42 20.14 14.59
CA GLY A 272 9.17 19.33 15.55
C GLY A 272 8.34 18.19 16.13
N LEU A 273 7.07 18.45 16.45
CA LEU A 273 6.14 17.45 16.95
C LEU A 273 5.78 16.44 15.84
N ALA A 274 5.50 16.93 14.62
CA ALA A 274 5.26 16.07 13.46
C ALA A 274 6.46 15.14 13.20
N GLY A 275 7.69 15.64 13.34
CA GLY A 275 8.91 14.86 13.22
C GLY A 275 9.08 13.82 14.31
N ALA A 276 8.72 14.14 15.55
CA ALA A 276 8.80 13.21 16.67
C ALA A 276 7.82 12.03 16.48
N TYR A 277 6.54 12.31 16.13
CA TYR A 277 5.58 11.27 15.74
C TYR A 277 6.04 10.48 14.52
N GLY A 278 6.62 11.17 13.53
CA GLY A 278 7.21 10.56 12.35
C GLY A 278 8.34 9.58 12.69
N SER A 279 9.22 9.94 13.63
CA SER A 279 10.31 9.08 14.10
C SER A 279 9.79 7.82 14.80
N VAL A 280 8.71 7.92 15.60
CA VAL A 280 8.04 6.76 16.18
C VAL A 280 7.48 5.85 15.07
N MET A 281 6.82 6.43 14.09
CA MET A 281 6.27 5.70 12.94
C MET A 281 7.36 5.00 12.10
N LEU A 282 8.51 5.65 11.90
CA LEU A 282 9.68 5.06 11.26
C LEU A 282 10.18 3.84 12.02
N LEU A 283 10.32 3.94 13.34
CA LEU A 283 10.76 2.83 14.17
C LEU A 283 9.82 1.62 14.07
N VAL A 284 8.52 1.86 14.17
CA VAL A 284 7.50 0.82 13.99
C VAL A 284 7.58 0.19 12.60
N GLY A 285 7.70 1.01 11.55
CA GLY A 285 7.86 0.55 10.17
C GLY A 285 9.09 -0.34 9.97
N LEU A 286 10.25 0.05 10.53
CA LEU A 286 11.49 -0.74 10.47
C LEU A 286 11.35 -2.08 11.19
N VAL A 287 10.73 -2.11 12.37
CA VAL A 287 10.48 -3.35 13.12
C VAL A 287 9.57 -4.29 12.33
N LEU A 288 8.49 -3.77 11.76
CA LEU A 288 7.56 -4.55 10.94
C LEU A 288 8.22 -5.05 9.65
N ALA A 289 9.03 -4.22 8.98
CA ALA A 289 9.81 -4.61 7.81
C ALA A 289 10.79 -5.75 8.11
N TYR A 290 11.46 -5.71 9.27
CA TYR A 290 12.32 -6.81 9.72
C TYR A 290 11.54 -8.13 9.87
N TYR A 291 10.37 -8.10 10.53
CA TYR A 291 9.51 -9.28 10.66
C TYR A 291 9.00 -9.77 9.33
N TYR A 292 8.59 -8.85 8.43
CA TYR A 292 8.18 -9.21 7.06
C TYR A 292 9.27 -9.96 6.31
N VAL A 293 10.50 -9.42 6.27
CA VAL A 293 11.63 -10.07 5.59
C VAL A 293 11.93 -11.44 6.20
N ARG A 294 11.85 -11.58 7.51
CA ARG A 294 12.03 -12.86 8.21
C ARG A 294 10.97 -13.89 7.81
N LEU A 295 9.69 -13.49 7.75
CA LEU A 295 8.58 -14.35 7.33
C LEU A 295 8.70 -14.80 5.87
N VAL A 296 9.01 -13.88 4.96
CA VAL A 296 9.20 -14.18 3.54
C VAL A 296 10.36 -15.16 3.32
N ARG A 297 11.45 -15.00 4.06
CA ARG A 297 12.60 -15.94 3.98
C ARG A 297 12.21 -17.35 4.47
N GLN A 298 11.36 -17.48 5.48
CA GLN A 298 10.86 -18.78 5.94
C GLN A 298 9.94 -19.42 4.90
N GLY A 299 9.11 -18.66 4.22
CA GLY A 299 8.21 -19.14 3.15
C GLY A 299 8.94 -19.86 2.02
N LYS A 300 10.18 -19.45 1.69
CA LYS A 300 11.01 -20.12 0.68
C LYS A 300 11.34 -21.59 1.02
N LYS A 301 11.27 -22.00 2.29
CA LYS A 301 11.48 -23.39 2.70
C LYS A 301 10.31 -24.32 2.33
N TYR A 302 9.13 -23.76 2.05
CA TYR A 302 7.91 -24.51 1.71
C TYR A 302 7.61 -24.47 0.20
N THR A 303 8.46 -23.85 -0.62
CA THR A 303 8.34 -23.89 -2.09
C THR A 303 8.79 -25.26 -2.57
N VAL A 304 7.84 -26.08 -3.02
CA VAL A 304 8.11 -27.34 -3.68
C VAL A 304 8.47 -27.04 -5.16
N ILE A 305 9.54 -27.63 -5.64
CA ILE A 305 9.89 -27.57 -7.07
C ILE A 305 8.94 -28.52 -7.79
N THR A 306 7.80 -28.01 -8.25
CA THR A 306 6.89 -28.77 -9.11
C THR A 306 7.51 -28.92 -10.50
N GLY A 307 7.48 -30.15 -11.04
CA GLY A 307 7.98 -30.45 -12.40
C GLY A 307 7.32 -29.56 -13.47
N ARG A 308 8.07 -29.16 -14.47
CA ARG A 308 7.58 -28.37 -15.61
C ARG A 308 6.42 -29.10 -16.30
N GLY A 309 5.23 -28.46 -16.32
CA GLY A 309 4.09 -28.89 -17.11
C GLY A 309 2.89 -29.45 -16.34
N TYR A 310 2.93 -29.57 -15.02
CA TYR A 310 1.77 -30.03 -14.26
C TYR A 310 0.70 -28.91 -14.17
N ARG A 311 -0.50 -29.21 -14.72
CA ARG A 311 -1.69 -28.33 -14.55
C ARG A 311 -2.55 -28.94 -13.44
N PRO A 312 -2.74 -28.27 -12.31
CA PRO A 312 -3.60 -28.77 -11.25
C PRO A 312 -5.02 -28.98 -11.77
N ARG A 313 -5.63 -30.10 -11.41
CA ARG A 313 -7.04 -30.38 -11.73
C ARG A 313 -7.92 -29.36 -11.00
N GLU A 314 -8.80 -28.69 -11.73
CA GLU A 314 -9.74 -27.77 -11.12
C GLU A 314 -10.79 -28.52 -10.30
N ILE A 315 -11.06 -28.02 -9.11
CA ILE A 315 -12.08 -28.56 -8.20
C ILE A 315 -13.46 -28.17 -8.73
N ALA A 316 -14.25 -29.15 -9.15
CA ALA A 316 -15.61 -28.89 -9.59
C ALA A 316 -16.48 -28.41 -8.42
N LEU A 317 -16.95 -27.17 -8.44
CA LEU A 317 -17.82 -26.61 -7.38
C LEU A 317 -19.24 -27.19 -7.40
N GLY A 318 -19.71 -27.68 -8.57
CA GLY A 318 -21.08 -28.18 -8.71
C GLY A 318 -22.11 -27.08 -8.35
N ARG A 319 -23.05 -27.42 -7.43
CA ARG A 319 -24.08 -26.47 -6.97
C ARG A 319 -23.52 -25.25 -6.21
N TRP A 320 -22.33 -25.34 -5.63
CA TRP A 320 -21.66 -24.24 -4.93
C TRP A 320 -21.09 -23.18 -5.85
N LYS A 321 -21.12 -23.39 -7.16
CA LYS A 321 -20.67 -22.44 -8.18
C LYS A 321 -21.40 -21.09 -8.08
N TRP A 322 -22.72 -21.12 -7.88
CA TRP A 322 -23.53 -19.92 -7.78
C TRP A 322 -23.32 -19.11 -6.48
N PRO A 323 -23.29 -19.70 -5.29
CA PRO A 323 -22.90 -19.00 -4.07
C PRO A 323 -21.49 -18.43 -4.13
N ALA A 324 -20.54 -19.15 -4.72
CA ALA A 324 -19.18 -18.67 -4.92
C ALA A 324 -19.13 -17.47 -5.86
N LEU A 325 -19.87 -17.53 -6.98
CA LEU A 325 -19.98 -16.41 -7.91
C LEU A 325 -20.67 -15.21 -7.26
N ALA A 326 -21.71 -15.43 -6.46
CA ALA A 326 -22.37 -14.36 -5.71
C ALA A 326 -21.44 -13.67 -4.73
N PHE A 327 -20.60 -14.42 -3.99
CA PHE A 327 -19.57 -13.86 -3.10
C PHE A 327 -18.56 -12.99 -3.87
N VAL A 328 -18.06 -13.48 -5.00
CA VAL A 328 -17.12 -12.73 -5.84
C VAL A 328 -17.77 -11.47 -6.42
N SER A 329 -19.00 -11.60 -6.91
CA SER A 329 -19.76 -10.46 -7.45
C SER A 329 -20.08 -9.42 -6.39
N PHE A 330 -20.41 -9.86 -5.17
CA PHE A 330 -20.61 -8.97 -4.01
C PHE A 330 -19.36 -8.16 -3.69
N TYR A 331 -18.21 -8.82 -3.61
CA TYR A 331 -16.93 -8.13 -3.41
C TYR A 331 -16.63 -7.14 -4.55
N LEU A 332 -16.74 -7.58 -5.82
CA LEU A 332 -16.47 -6.71 -6.96
C LEU A 332 -17.46 -5.53 -7.05
N SER A 333 -18.69 -5.73 -6.59
CA SER A 333 -19.66 -4.64 -6.49
C SER A 333 -19.19 -3.58 -5.50
N MET A 334 -18.70 -3.97 -4.34
CA MET A 334 -18.16 -3.03 -3.35
C MET A 334 -16.87 -2.35 -3.82
N GLU A 335 -16.01 -3.08 -4.50
CA GLU A 335 -14.67 -2.60 -4.89
C GLU A 335 -14.71 -1.70 -6.13
N VAL A 336 -15.50 -2.06 -7.14
CA VAL A 336 -15.49 -1.42 -8.47
C VAL A 336 -16.81 -0.76 -8.80
N PHE A 337 -17.92 -1.55 -8.80
CA PHE A 337 -19.16 -1.08 -9.39
C PHE A 337 -19.87 0.00 -8.58
N ILE A 338 -20.00 -0.17 -7.26
CA ILE A 338 -20.68 0.81 -6.39
C ILE A 338 -19.90 2.14 -6.38
N PRO A 339 -18.59 2.18 -6.13
CA PRO A 339 -17.84 3.44 -6.19
C PRO A 339 -17.94 4.12 -7.55
N PHE A 340 -17.77 3.35 -8.63
CA PHE A 340 -17.85 3.91 -9.98
C PHE A 340 -19.24 4.50 -10.28
N LEU A 341 -20.31 3.76 -10.01
CA LEU A 341 -21.69 4.22 -10.25
C LEU A 341 -22.04 5.43 -9.40
N MET A 342 -21.56 5.49 -8.15
CA MET A 342 -21.80 6.63 -7.27
C MET A 342 -21.12 7.91 -7.80
N LEU A 343 -19.88 7.81 -8.22
CA LEU A 343 -19.17 8.94 -8.80
C LEU A 343 -19.79 9.35 -10.13
N LEU A 344 -20.15 8.39 -10.98
CA LEU A 344 -20.80 8.64 -12.25
C LEU A 344 -22.14 9.33 -12.05
N TRP A 345 -22.98 8.81 -11.14
CA TRP A 345 -24.27 9.42 -10.81
C TRP A 345 -24.10 10.87 -10.37
N THR A 346 -23.20 11.10 -9.42
CA THR A 346 -22.97 12.44 -8.85
C THR A 346 -22.40 13.40 -9.88
N SER A 347 -21.56 12.93 -10.80
CA SER A 347 -20.91 13.77 -11.82
C SER A 347 -21.87 14.38 -12.82
N PHE A 348 -23.02 13.74 -13.05
CA PHE A 348 -24.07 14.25 -13.95
C PHE A 348 -25.11 15.14 -13.26
N LEU A 349 -25.02 15.33 -11.95
CA LEU A 349 -26.01 16.08 -11.20
C LEU A 349 -25.42 17.43 -10.72
N PRO A 350 -26.24 18.49 -10.65
CA PRO A 350 -25.81 19.76 -10.07
C PRO A 350 -25.50 19.68 -8.57
N HIS A 351 -26.13 18.76 -7.86
CA HIS A 351 -25.90 18.41 -6.45
C HIS A 351 -26.33 16.97 -6.18
N LEU A 352 -25.82 16.37 -5.10
CA LEU A 352 -26.16 15.00 -4.71
C LEU A 352 -27.65 14.91 -4.35
N GLN A 353 -28.36 14.02 -5.00
CA GLN A 353 -29.78 13.70 -4.76
C GLN A 353 -30.06 12.23 -5.03
N LEU A 354 -31.14 11.73 -4.43
CA LEU A 354 -31.58 10.34 -4.62
C LEU A 354 -31.98 10.08 -6.07
N PRO A 355 -31.67 8.88 -6.61
CA PRO A 355 -32.17 8.46 -7.90
C PRO A 355 -33.72 8.53 -7.95
N SER A 356 -34.25 9.39 -8.81
CA SER A 356 -35.68 9.64 -9.00
C SER A 356 -35.94 10.17 -10.42
N VAL A 357 -37.19 10.17 -10.85
CA VAL A 357 -37.55 10.77 -12.14
C VAL A 357 -37.21 12.26 -12.19
N ALA A 358 -37.38 12.96 -11.07
CA ALA A 358 -36.98 14.36 -10.95
C ALA A 358 -35.46 14.55 -11.03
N ALA A 359 -34.67 13.63 -10.44
CA ALA A 359 -33.20 13.65 -10.54
C ALA A 359 -32.74 13.39 -11.98
N LEU A 360 -33.40 12.48 -12.71
CA LEU A 360 -33.07 12.21 -14.10
C LEU A 360 -33.36 13.42 -15.02
N SER A 361 -34.37 14.23 -14.73
CA SER A 361 -34.67 15.45 -15.49
C SER A 361 -33.64 16.57 -15.21
N SER A 362 -32.87 16.50 -14.11
CA SER A 362 -31.82 17.46 -13.76
C SER A 362 -30.41 17.05 -14.25
N VAL A 363 -30.27 15.91 -14.95
CA VAL A 363 -29.03 15.43 -15.52
C VAL A 363 -28.43 16.45 -16.48
N THR A 364 -27.15 16.78 -16.29
CA THR A 364 -26.43 17.79 -17.08
C THR A 364 -24.97 17.44 -17.27
N LEU A 365 -24.40 17.87 -18.38
CA LEU A 365 -22.94 17.81 -18.63
C LEU A 365 -22.21 19.05 -18.15
N LYS A 366 -22.89 20.01 -17.51
CA LYS A 366 -22.33 21.28 -17.08
C LYS A 366 -21.06 21.09 -16.24
N ASN A 367 -21.06 20.13 -15.32
CA ASN A 367 -19.89 19.85 -14.47
C ASN A 367 -18.62 19.54 -15.30
N TYR A 368 -18.78 18.81 -16.41
CA TYR A 368 -17.67 18.49 -17.31
C TYR A 368 -17.24 19.68 -18.16
N LEU A 369 -18.19 20.47 -18.64
CA LEU A 369 -17.92 21.63 -19.49
C LEU A 369 -17.26 22.79 -18.74
N THR A 370 -17.51 22.91 -17.43
CA THR A 370 -16.93 23.97 -16.59
C THR A 370 -15.58 23.62 -15.98
N ILE A 371 -15.10 22.37 -16.10
CA ILE A 371 -13.77 21.98 -15.58
C ILE A 371 -12.64 22.89 -16.07
N PRO A 372 -12.54 23.21 -17.39
CA PRO A 372 -11.47 24.10 -17.88
C PRO A 372 -11.49 25.48 -17.23
N ASP A 373 -12.68 26.02 -16.93
CA ASP A 373 -12.87 27.35 -16.35
C ASP A 373 -12.36 27.41 -14.91
N TYR A 374 -12.59 26.33 -14.12
CA TYR A 374 -12.17 26.26 -12.71
C TYR A 374 -10.71 25.82 -12.53
N ALA A 375 -10.29 24.82 -13.28
CA ALA A 375 -8.98 24.19 -13.09
C ALA A 375 -7.89 24.82 -13.98
N GLY A 376 -8.25 25.39 -15.13
CA GLY A 376 -7.32 25.81 -16.16
C GLY A 376 -6.56 24.62 -16.79
N ALA A 377 -5.58 24.91 -17.63
CA ALA A 377 -4.79 23.87 -18.30
C ALA A 377 -3.64 23.30 -17.45
N ARG A 378 -3.12 24.06 -16.49
CA ARG A 378 -1.91 23.69 -15.72
C ARG A 378 -2.03 22.35 -14.97
N PRO A 379 -3.11 22.02 -14.21
CA PRO A 379 -3.22 20.74 -13.53
C PRO A 379 -3.18 19.56 -14.51
N PHE A 380 -3.80 19.68 -15.67
CA PHE A 380 -3.80 18.61 -16.69
C PHE A 380 -2.40 18.40 -17.27
N ILE A 381 -1.70 19.49 -17.62
CA ILE A 381 -0.32 19.42 -18.14
C ILE A 381 0.62 18.83 -17.09
N ASN A 382 0.55 19.29 -15.84
CA ASN A 382 1.37 18.77 -14.74
C ASN A 382 1.10 17.29 -14.49
N THR A 383 -0.17 16.88 -14.48
CA THR A 383 -0.57 15.47 -14.32
C THR A 383 -0.02 14.63 -15.48
N ALA A 384 -0.15 15.08 -16.72
CA ALA A 384 0.37 14.37 -17.89
C ALA A 384 1.90 14.21 -17.83
N ILE A 385 2.62 15.25 -17.44
CA ILE A 385 4.08 15.20 -17.25
C ILE A 385 4.43 14.16 -16.16
N LEU A 386 3.76 14.22 -14.99
CA LEU A 386 4.02 13.30 -13.89
C LEU A 386 3.66 11.86 -14.24
N MET A 387 2.56 11.63 -14.95
CA MET A 387 2.15 10.30 -15.41
C MET A 387 3.17 9.62 -16.33
N ILE A 388 3.94 10.40 -17.09
CA ILE A 388 4.97 9.85 -17.97
C ILE A 388 6.32 9.83 -17.26
N ALA A 389 6.73 10.93 -16.65
CA ALA A 389 8.07 11.07 -16.08
C ALA A 389 8.30 10.17 -14.86
N VAL A 390 7.35 10.12 -13.92
CA VAL A 390 7.55 9.36 -12.66
C VAL A 390 7.67 7.86 -12.91
N PRO A 391 6.74 7.18 -13.62
CA PRO A 391 6.90 5.75 -13.89
C PRO A 391 8.13 5.44 -14.74
N THR A 392 8.46 6.28 -15.72
CA THR A 392 9.64 6.09 -16.59
C THR A 392 10.94 6.14 -15.77
N CYS A 393 11.12 7.17 -14.95
CA CYS A 393 12.29 7.28 -14.08
C CYS A 393 12.36 6.15 -13.04
N ALA A 394 11.21 5.81 -12.43
CA ALA A 394 11.14 4.72 -11.45
C ALA A 394 11.47 3.36 -12.08
N MET A 395 10.91 3.06 -13.26
CA MET A 395 11.22 1.81 -13.98
C MET A 395 12.68 1.76 -14.39
N PHE A 396 13.22 2.84 -14.94
CA PHE A 396 14.63 2.92 -15.33
C PHE A 396 15.55 2.65 -14.14
N LEU A 397 15.34 3.34 -13.04
CA LEU A 397 16.10 3.14 -11.80
C LEU A 397 15.96 1.70 -11.29
N SER A 398 14.74 1.15 -11.27
CA SER A 398 14.46 -0.21 -10.81
C SER A 398 15.17 -1.27 -11.66
N VAL A 399 15.21 -1.09 -12.99
CA VAL A 399 15.93 -1.98 -13.92
C VAL A 399 17.43 -1.94 -13.63
N LEU A 400 18.02 -0.75 -13.48
CA LEU A 400 19.44 -0.59 -13.17
C LEU A 400 19.83 -1.27 -11.85
N VAL A 401 19.05 -0.99 -10.79
CA VAL A 401 19.28 -1.60 -9.47
C VAL A 401 19.14 -3.13 -9.54
N SER A 402 18.05 -3.62 -10.14
CA SER A 402 17.82 -5.08 -10.28
C SER A 402 18.90 -5.75 -11.09
N TRP A 403 19.40 -5.10 -12.15
CA TRP A 403 20.50 -5.64 -12.95
C TRP A 403 21.78 -5.79 -12.12
N VAL A 404 22.15 -4.76 -11.34
CA VAL A 404 23.30 -4.83 -10.43
C VAL A 404 23.11 -5.93 -9.39
N VAL A 405 21.95 -5.98 -8.73
CA VAL A 405 21.70 -6.94 -7.63
C VAL A 405 21.73 -8.40 -8.13
N ILE A 406 21.14 -8.68 -9.32
CA ILE A 406 20.97 -10.05 -9.82
C ILE A 406 22.18 -10.51 -10.63
N ARG A 407 22.75 -9.62 -11.47
CA ARG A 407 23.75 -10.01 -12.47
C ARG A 407 25.18 -9.67 -12.11
N SER A 408 25.39 -8.69 -11.22
CA SER A 408 26.75 -8.33 -10.80
C SER A 408 27.25 -9.17 -9.62
N GLN A 409 28.60 -9.20 -9.45
CA GLN A 409 29.26 -9.81 -8.31
C GLN A 409 29.77 -8.78 -7.30
N VAL A 410 29.24 -7.55 -7.34
CA VAL A 410 29.62 -6.47 -6.42
C VAL A 410 29.35 -6.89 -4.98
N SER A 411 30.35 -6.72 -4.09
CA SER A 411 30.29 -7.20 -2.70
C SER A 411 29.16 -6.58 -1.89
N PHE A 412 28.80 -5.32 -2.15
CA PHE A 412 27.74 -4.58 -1.45
C PHE A 412 26.37 -4.63 -2.15
N ARG A 413 26.16 -5.51 -3.15
CA ARG A 413 24.85 -5.67 -3.83
C ARG A 413 23.67 -5.93 -2.89
N GLY A 414 23.91 -6.60 -1.74
CA GLY A 414 22.90 -6.82 -0.71
C GLY A 414 22.48 -5.54 0.02
N ILE A 415 23.40 -4.57 0.18
CA ILE A 415 23.09 -3.25 0.72
C ILE A 415 22.22 -2.48 -0.28
N LEU A 416 22.55 -2.54 -1.58
CA LEU A 416 21.78 -1.91 -2.63
C LEU A 416 20.34 -2.47 -2.72
N ASP A 417 20.18 -3.79 -2.62
CA ASP A 417 18.89 -4.47 -2.54
C ASP A 417 18.06 -4.00 -1.34
N THR A 418 18.68 -3.94 -0.17
CA THR A 418 18.03 -3.45 1.05
C THR A 418 17.65 -1.96 0.92
N ALA A 419 18.55 -1.14 0.39
CA ALA A 419 18.28 0.29 0.17
C ALA A 419 17.15 0.53 -0.81
N ALA A 420 17.01 -0.29 -1.85
CA ALA A 420 15.91 -0.23 -2.81
C ALA A 420 14.55 -0.65 -2.19
N PHE A 421 14.57 -1.56 -1.20
CA PHE A 421 13.35 -1.97 -0.49
C PHE A 421 12.94 -0.97 0.61
N LEU A 422 13.89 -0.19 1.13
CA LEU A 422 13.69 0.70 2.28
C LEU A 422 12.51 1.70 2.12
N PRO A 423 12.24 2.29 0.94
CA PRO A 423 11.10 3.18 0.74
C PRO A 423 9.75 2.57 1.11
N HIS A 424 9.58 1.24 1.00
CA HIS A 424 8.34 0.55 1.38
C HIS A 424 8.13 0.49 2.90
N ALA A 425 9.21 0.65 3.68
CA ALA A 425 9.12 0.73 5.14
C ALA A 425 8.78 2.14 5.64
N PHE A 426 8.89 3.15 4.77
CA PHE A 426 8.64 4.54 5.12
C PHE A 426 7.28 5.00 4.60
N PRO A 427 6.40 5.49 5.48
CA PRO A 427 5.14 6.10 5.07
C PRO A 427 5.37 7.29 4.15
N SER A 428 4.59 7.38 3.06
CA SER A 428 4.69 8.47 2.08
C SER A 428 4.49 9.85 2.72
N ILE A 429 3.65 9.94 3.74
CA ILE A 429 3.43 11.18 4.49
C ILE A 429 4.71 11.70 5.15
N LEU A 430 5.57 10.81 5.66
CA LEU A 430 6.84 11.21 6.28
C LEU A 430 7.80 11.78 5.26
N LEU A 431 7.90 11.14 4.08
CA LEU A 431 8.73 11.65 2.99
C LEU A 431 8.22 13.01 2.52
N ALA A 432 6.90 13.19 2.42
CA ALA A 432 6.28 14.46 2.02
C ALA A 432 6.55 15.57 3.05
N VAL A 433 6.38 15.29 4.35
CA VAL A 433 6.64 16.27 5.42
C VAL A 433 8.14 16.58 5.52
N GLY A 434 9.01 15.57 5.39
CA GLY A 434 10.47 15.77 5.39
C GLY A 434 10.95 16.62 4.21
N LEU A 435 10.43 16.39 3.00
CA LEU A 435 10.72 17.20 1.83
C LEU A 435 10.12 18.62 1.93
N GLY A 436 8.89 18.72 2.49
CA GLY A 436 8.27 20.03 2.76
C GLY A 436 9.11 20.85 3.74
N TYR A 437 9.59 20.24 4.82
CA TYR A 437 10.49 20.88 5.77
C TYR A 437 11.80 21.33 5.10
N LEU A 438 12.40 20.48 4.24
CA LEU A 438 13.61 20.82 3.50
C LEU A 438 13.39 22.04 2.61
N GLY A 439 12.28 22.07 1.84
CA GLY A 439 11.95 23.17 0.93
C GLY A 439 11.58 24.50 1.64
N LEU A 440 11.25 24.45 2.93
CA LEU A 440 10.99 25.63 3.76
C LEU A 440 12.25 26.11 4.49
N ALA A 441 13.23 25.20 4.70
CA ALA A 441 14.44 25.50 5.45
C ALA A 441 15.57 26.07 4.57
N TYR A 442 15.54 25.76 3.29
CA TYR A 442 16.57 26.10 2.29
C TYR A 442 15.94 26.59 0.99
#